data_ba9cabd20234370e4815ab8dab407816
#
_entry.id   ba9cabd20234370e4815ab8dab407816
#
_cell.length_a   1.000
_cell.length_b   1.000
_cell.length_c   1.000
_cell.angle_alpha   90.00
_cell.angle_beta   90.00
_cell.angle_gamma   90.00
#
_symmetry.space_group_name_H-M   'P 1'
#
loop_
_entity.id
_entity.type
_entity.pdbx_description
1 polymer ?
#
loop_
_entity_poly.entity_id
_entity_poly.type
_entity_poly.pdbx_seq_one_letter_code
_entity_poly.pdbx_strand_id
1 'polypeptide(L)'
;MPRDQWNSRSAILPIEGPHPRVFFQRVPEGKTVKNRLHLDVRVAPGLQGDERMSALEVEANRLEALGATRAYRVEPDKATMESGFITMHDPEGNEFCLD
;
A
#
# COMPACT_ATOMS: atom_id res chain seq x y z
N MET A 1 21.16 -12.49 5.87
CA MET A 1 20.46 -12.87 7.10
C MET A 1 20.22 -14.38 7.10
N PRO A 2 20.51 -15.08 8.19
CA PRO A 2 20.30 -16.54 8.25
C PRO A 2 18.83 -16.93 8.00
N ARG A 3 18.63 -18.11 7.43
CA ARG A 3 17.29 -18.59 7.03
C ARG A 3 16.33 -18.68 8.23
N ASP A 4 16.81 -19.03 9.42
CA ASP A 4 16.02 -19.14 10.64
C ASP A 4 15.50 -17.79 11.14
N GLN A 5 16.03 -16.66 10.61
CA GLN A 5 15.61 -15.31 10.97
C GLN A 5 14.73 -14.64 9.90
N TRP A 6 14.42 -15.34 8.81
CA TRP A 6 13.65 -14.75 7.71
C TRP A 6 12.26 -14.29 8.11
N ASN A 7 11.67 -14.92 9.13
CA ASN A 7 10.34 -14.55 9.63
C ASN A 7 10.38 -13.53 10.75
N SER A 8 11.55 -13.12 11.23
CA SER A 8 11.65 -12.18 12.35
C SER A 8 11.82 -10.74 11.89
N ARG A 9 12.46 -10.52 10.76
CA ARG A 9 12.71 -9.16 10.25
C ARG A 9 13.07 -9.20 8.77
N SER A 10 12.77 -8.09 8.09
CA SER A 10 13.18 -7.88 6.70
C SER A 10 13.20 -6.39 6.40
N ALA A 11 13.71 -6.03 5.24
CA ALA A 11 13.76 -4.62 4.84
C ALA A 11 13.62 -4.49 3.33
N ILE A 12 13.04 -3.38 2.90
CA ILE A 12 12.99 -2.97 1.51
C ILE A 12 14.02 -1.85 1.34
N LEU A 13 14.90 -2.00 0.36
CA LEU A 13 15.90 -0.99 0.04
C LEU A 13 15.51 -0.30 -1.28
N PRO A 14 15.80 1.00 -1.44
CA PRO A 14 15.57 1.65 -2.72
C PRO A 14 16.50 1.08 -3.78
N ILE A 15 16.00 0.95 -5.02
CA ILE A 15 16.81 0.48 -6.14
C ILE A 15 17.82 1.56 -6.53
N GLU A 16 17.41 2.82 -6.45
CA GLU A 16 18.29 3.95 -6.76
C GLU A 16 17.83 5.18 -5.98
N GLY A 17 18.74 6.16 -5.85
CA GLY A 17 18.45 7.44 -5.21
C GLY A 17 18.47 7.37 -3.69
N PRO A 18 18.35 8.54 -3.05
CA PRO A 18 18.41 8.68 -1.58
C PRO A 18 17.03 8.49 -0.93
N HIS A 19 16.35 7.40 -1.23
CA HIS A 19 15.04 7.12 -0.64
C HIS A 19 15.20 6.38 0.69
N PRO A 20 14.25 6.57 1.62
CA PRO A 20 14.31 5.87 2.90
C PRO A 20 14.14 4.36 2.73
N ARG A 21 14.79 3.63 3.60
CA ARG A 21 14.62 2.19 3.72
C ARG A 21 13.39 1.91 4.58
N VAL A 22 12.61 0.88 4.21
CA VAL A 22 11.48 0.42 5.02
C VAL A 22 11.89 -0.89 5.70
N PHE A 23 11.82 -0.91 7.02
CA PHE A 23 12.21 -2.06 7.83
C PHE A 23 10.95 -2.74 8.38
N PHE A 24 10.92 -4.06 8.30
CA PHE A 24 9.83 -4.88 8.84
C PHE A 24 10.36 -5.74 9.98
N GLN A 25 9.66 -5.75 11.09
CA GLN A 25 10.03 -6.53 12.26
C GLN A 25 8.82 -7.30 12.77
N ARG A 26 9.01 -8.59 13.01
CA ARG A 26 7.97 -9.41 13.61
C ARG A 26 7.81 -9.03 15.07
N VAL A 27 6.56 -8.86 15.50
CA VAL A 27 6.23 -8.61 16.90
C VAL A 27 5.17 -9.63 17.33
N PRO A 28 5.07 -9.97 18.64
CA PRO A 28 4.09 -10.94 19.10
C PRO A 28 2.66 -10.42 19.07
N GLU A 29 2.47 -9.10 19.15
CA GLU A 29 1.15 -8.49 19.19
C GLU A 29 0.54 -8.41 17.79
N GLY A 30 -0.73 -8.82 17.65
CA GLY A 30 -1.49 -8.58 16.42
C GLY A 30 -1.94 -7.12 16.34
N LYS A 31 -2.30 -6.70 15.13
CA LYS A 31 -2.81 -5.35 14.90
C LYS A 31 -4.29 -5.27 15.28
N THR A 32 -4.62 -4.43 16.25
CA THR A 32 -6.00 -4.24 16.71
C THR A 32 -6.47 -2.80 16.63
N VAL A 33 -5.56 -1.83 16.64
CA VAL A 33 -5.91 -0.41 16.62
C VAL A 33 -5.78 0.14 15.21
N LYS A 34 -6.44 1.29 14.96
CA LYS A 34 -6.34 1.97 13.68
C LYS A 34 -4.92 2.50 13.47
N ASN A 35 -4.47 2.53 12.21
CA ASN A 35 -3.19 3.14 11.85
C ASN A 35 -3.13 4.59 12.30
N ARG A 36 -1.97 5.00 12.78
CA ARG A 36 -1.67 6.40 13.09
C ARG A 36 -0.83 7.04 11.99
N LEU A 37 -0.22 6.22 11.15
CA LEU A 37 0.46 6.65 9.93
C LEU A 37 -0.27 6.05 8.74
N HIS A 38 -0.31 6.77 7.64
CA HIS A 38 -0.95 6.31 6.41
C HIS A 38 0.06 6.42 5.27
N LEU A 39 0.31 5.29 4.60
CA LEU A 39 1.23 5.26 3.47
C LEU A 39 0.44 5.39 2.17
N ASP A 40 0.94 6.23 1.27
CA ASP A 40 0.40 6.35 -0.07
C ASP A 40 1.37 5.71 -1.04
N VAL A 41 0.91 4.71 -1.78
CA VAL A 41 1.69 4.06 -2.82
C VAL A 41 1.32 4.71 -4.14
N ARG A 42 2.27 5.44 -4.72
CA ARG A 42 2.04 6.22 -5.94
C ARG A 42 2.06 5.29 -7.15
N VAL A 43 0.88 4.90 -7.60
CA VAL A 43 0.68 3.95 -8.72
C VAL A 43 0.42 4.67 -10.02
N ALA A 44 -0.30 5.78 -9.97
CA ALA A 44 -0.80 6.47 -11.15
C ALA A 44 -0.43 7.96 -11.19
N PRO A 45 0.87 8.31 -10.97
CA PRO A 45 1.25 9.72 -11.03
C PRO A 45 0.99 10.29 -12.44
N GLY A 46 0.34 11.45 -12.49
CA GLY A 46 0.02 12.10 -13.76
C GLY A 46 -1.20 11.58 -14.48
N LEU A 47 -1.81 10.49 -14.03
CA LEU A 47 -3.03 9.94 -14.63
C LEU A 47 -4.27 10.51 -13.96
N GLN A 48 -5.36 10.60 -14.71
CA GLN A 48 -6.63 11.14 -14.22
C GLN A 48 -7.80 10.30 -14.73
N GLY A 49 -8.95 10.42 -14.05
CA GLY A 49 -10.19 9.80 -14.50
C GLY A 49 -10.11 8.29 -14.61
N ASP A 50 -10.70 7.75 -15.66
CA ASP A 50 -10.78 6.28 -15.86
C ASP A 50 -9.41 5.65 -16.04
N GLU A 51 -8.49 6.33 -16.71
CA GLU A 51 -7.13 5.84 -16.91
C GLU A 51 -6.41 5.66 -15.57
N ARG A 52 -6.56 6.64 -14.68
CA ARG A 52 -6.02 6.55 -13.32
C ARG A 52 -6.63 5.38 -12.56
N MET A 53 -7.96 5.29 -12.54
CA MET A 53 -8.64 4.26 -11.76
C MET A 53 -8.34 2.86 -12.31
N SER A 54 -8.19 2.71 -13.63
CA SER A 54 -7.79 1.44 -14.23
C SER A 54 -6.41 1.00 -13.76
N ALA A 55 -5.46 1.94 -13.69
CA ALA A 55 -4.11 1.65 -13.18
C ALA A 55 -4.15 1.20 -11.71
N LEU A 56 -4.97 1.88 -10.89
CA LEU A 56 -5.13 1.51 -9.49
C LEU A 56 -5.74 0.12 -9.34
N GLU A 57 -6.73 -0.22 -10.19
CA GLU A 57 -7.37 -1.54 -10.16
C GLU A 57 -6.39 -2.67 -10.52
N VAL A 58 -5.54 -2.45 -11.51
CA VAL A 58 -4.53 -3.44 -11.91
C VAL A 58 -3.59 -3.72 -10.73
N GLU A 59 -3.13 -2.68 -10.06
CA GLU A 59 -2.23 -2.85 -8.92
C GLU A 59 -2.94 -3.48 -7.72
N ALA A 60 -4.20 -3.09 -7.46
CA ALA A 60 -4.98 -3.69 -6.38
C ALA A 60 -5.16 -5.20 -6.61
N ASN A 61 -5.46 -5.62 -7.83
CA ASN A 61 -5.58 -7.03 -8.18
C ASN A 61 -4.26 -7.78 -7.94
N ARG A 62 -3.14 -7.17 -8.33
CA ARG A 62 -1.83 -7.77 -8.13
C ARG A 62 -1.54 -7.95 -6.63
N LEU A 63 -1.85 -6.96 -5.82
CA LEU A 63 -1.61 -7.01 -4.38
C LEU A 63 -2.55 -7.99 -3.69
N GLU A 64 -3.80 -8.11 -4.13
CA GLU A 64 -4.71 -9.11 -3.59
C GLU A 64 -4.17 -10.52 -3.79
N ALA A 65 -3.57 -10.79 -4.94
CA ALA A 65 -2.94 -12.09 -5.20
C ALA A 65 -1.76 -12.36 -4.25
N LEU A 66 -1.16 -11.32 -3.67
CA LEU A 66 -0.07 -11.42 -2.70
C LEU A 66 -0.55 -11.42 -1.24
N GLY A 67 -1.86 -11.33 -1.00
CA GLY A 67 -2.40 -11.41 0.34
C GLY A 67 -3.01 -10.13 0.91
N ALA A 68 -2.99 -9.03 0.17
CA ALA A 68 -3.65 -7.80 0.59
C ALA A 68 -5.17 -7.93 0.42
N THR A 69 -5.91 -7.08 1.11
CA THR A 69 -7.37 -7.01 0.98
C THR A 69 -7.79 -5.57 0.66
N ARG A 70 -8.89 -5.43 -0.08
CA ARG A 70 -9.45 -4.11 -0.37
C ARG A 70 -10.31 -3.65 0.79
N ALA A 71 -10.17 -2.38 1.16
CA ALA A 71 -11.07 -1.77 2.13
C ALA A 71 -12.18 -1.01 1.42
N TYR A 72 -11.83 -0.02 0.59
CA TYR A 72 -12.82 0.73 -0.19
C TYR A 72 -12.13 1.48 -1.33
N ARG A 73 -12.94 1.91 -2.28
CA ARG A 73 -12.53 2.70 -3.45
C ARG A 73 -13.24 4.04 -3.40
N VAL A 74 -12.50 5.13 -3.66
CA VAL A 74 -13.06 6.47 -3.77
C VAL A 74 -12.94 6.92 -5.22
N GLU A 75 -14.07 7.29 -5.83
CA GLU A 75 -14.12 7.71 -7.22
C GLU A 75 -13.61 9.14 -7.41
N PRO A 76 -13.06 9.45 -8.60
CA PRO A 76 -12.73 10.83 -8.93
C PRO A 76 -13.98 11.70 -8.88
N ASP A 77 -13.84 12.93 -8.35
CA ASP A 77 -14.94 13.89 -8.27
C ASP A 77 -14.37 15.29 -8.49
N LYS A 78 -14.70 15.90 -9.63
CA LYS A 78 -14.21 17.23 -9.98
C LYS A 78 -14.75 18.30 -9.05
N ALA A 79 -15.97 18.12 -8.52
CA ALA A 79 -16.59 19.12 -7.64
C ALA A 79 -15.82 19.26 -6.33
N THR A 80 -15.26 18.18 -5.81
CA THR A 80 -14.48 18.18 -4.57
C THR A 80 -12.98 18.13 -4.83
N MET A 81 -12.56 18.11 -6.11
CA MET A 81 -11.16 18.00 -6.52
C MET A 81 -10.53 16.67 -6.07
N GLU A 82 -11.35 15.64 -5.85
CA GLU A 82 -10.87 14.30 -5.52
C GLU A 82 -10.36 13.60 -6.77
N SER A 83 -9.13 13.10 -6.72
CA SER A 83 -8.54 12.39 -7.86
C SER A 83 -8.91 10.91 -7.92
N GLY A 84 -9.34 10.34 -6.82
CA GLY A 84 -9.65 8.93 -6.71
C GLY A 84 -8.50 8.11 -6.16
N PHE A 85 -8.82 7.12 -5.32
CA PHE A 85 -7.83 6.22 -4.73
C PHE A 85 -8.48 4.92 -4.29
N ILE A 86 -7.67 3.91 -3.99
CA ILE A 86 -8.15 2.65 -3.41
C ILE A 86 -7.42 2.45 -2.09
N THR A 87 -8.17 2.27 -1.01
CA THR A 87 -7.61 1.93 0.30
C THR A 87 -7.56 0.41 0.43
N MET A 88 -6.41 -0.08 0.88
CA MET A 88 -6.14 -1.50 1.04
C MET A 88 -5.66 -1.79 2.46
N HIS A 89 -5.69 -3.06 2.83
CA HIS A 89 -5.02 -3.55 4.03
C HIS A 89 -3.98 -4.58 3.63
N ASP A 90 -2.80 -4.53 4.26
CA ASP A 90 -1.81 -5.58 4.07
C ASP A 90 -2.23 -6.84 4.86
N PRO A 91 -1.51 -7.97 4.74
CA PRO A 91 -1.88 -9.19 5.46
C PRO A 91 -1.92 -9.04 6.99
N GLU A 92 -1.23 -8.06 7.53
CA GLU A 92 -1.23 -7.77 8.97
C GLU A 92 -2.32 -6.79 9.39
N GLY A 93 -3.13 -6.30 8.46
CA GLY A 93 -4.20 -5.35 8.72
C GLY A 93 -3.76 -3.89 8.71
N ASN A 94 -2.55 -3.59 8.27
CA ASN A 94 -2.09 -2.21 8.15
C ASN A 94 -2.69 -1.55 6.91
N GLU A 95 -3.23 -0.35 7.09
CA GLU A 95 -3.93 0.39 6.04
C GLU A 95 -2.93 1.17 5.17
N PHE A 96 -3.16 1.16 3.87
CA PHE A 96 -2.42 2.00 2.91
C PHE A 96 -3.31 2.32 1.72
N CYS A 97 -2.94 3.35 0.94
CA CYS A 97 -3.68 3.74 -0.25
C CYS A 97 -2.86 3.56 -1.51
N LEU A 98 -3.56 3.23 -2.59
CA LEU A 98 -3.03 3.30 -3.96
C LEU A 98 -3.53 4.61 -4.57
N ASP A 99 -2.63 5.47 -5.08
CA ASP A 99 -3.01 6.74 -5.72
C ASP A 99 -2.13 7.16 -6.92
#